data_b7f68fd37cd8f5bd67ed39316511c6c6
#
_entry.id   b7f68fd37cd8f5bd67ed39316511c6c6
#
_cell.length_a   1.000
_cell.length_b   1.000
_cell.length_c   1.000
_cell.angle_alpha   90.00
_cell.angle_beta   90.00
_cell.angle_gamma   90.00
#
_symmetry.space_group_name_H-M   'P 1'
#
loop_
_entity.id
_entity.type
_entity.pdbx_description
1 polymer ?
#
loop_
_entity_poly.entity_id
_entity_poly.type
_entity_poly.pdbx_seq_one_letter_code
_entity_poly.pdbx_strand_id
1 'polypeptide(L)'
;MENIILIGMPLSGKSTLGRELSKILKYDFIDTDMLIEEIEGKSIKEIFKINGEDYFREKELEIINKLKKENNKVISTGGGLPIYNGNIYKLKNIGFTVYLKVPLEELIKRMVKKENNIRPLLKNNDTKFLEGMYKERIEIYEKAHTIICNTSKEESLIAIVRAYKK
;
A
#
# COMPACT_ATOMS: atom_id res chain seq x y z
N MET A 1 -21.36 5.09 0.61
CA MET A 1 -20.17 5.60 1.32
C MET A 1 -18.95 5.28 0.46
N GLU A 2 -17.95 6.15 0.51
CA GLU A 2 -16.76 6.09 -0.33
C GLU A 2 -15.77 5.02 0.15
N ASN A 3 -14.94 4.49 -0.74
CA ASN A 3 -13.85 3.59 -0.34
C ASN A 3 -12.78 4.34 0.44
N ILE A 4 -12.01 3.63 1.27
CA ILE A 4 -10.79 4.15 1.90
C ILE A 4 -9.61 3.41 1.31
N ILE A 5 -8.63 4.15 0.79
CA ILE A 5 -7.48 3.60 0.08
C ILE A 5 -6.20 3.93 0.84
N LEU A 6 -5.53 2.91 1.35
CA LEU A 6 -4.28 3.04 2.08
C LEU A 6 -3.11 2.91 1.12
N ILE A 7 -2.29 3.96 1.04
CA ILE A 7 -1.08 4.02 0.21
C ILE A 7 0.16 4.26 1.08
N GLY A 8 1.32 3.95 0.56
CA GLY A 8 2.60 4.15 1.24
C GLY A 8 3.63 3.08 0.94
N MET A 9 4.80 3.22 1.54
CA MET A 9 5.94 2.33 1.34
C MET A 9 5.62 0.86 1.70
N PRO A 10 6.32 -0.12 1.10
CA PRO A 10 6.39 -1.46 1.68
C PRO A 10 6.76 -1.38 3.17
N LEU A 11 6.26 -2.30 3.98
CA LEU A 11 6.47 -2.34 5.43
C LEU A 11 5.83 -1.19 6.23
N SER A 12 5.05 -0.31 5.61
CA SER A 12 4.36 0.78 6.34
C SER A 12 3.16 0.31 7.18
N GLY A 13 2.74 -0.95 7.06
CA GLY A 13 1.67 -1.51 7.87
C GLY A 13 0.27 -1.39 7.26
N LYS A 14 0.15 -1.02 5.98
CA LYS A 14 -1.14 -0.83 5.28
C LYS A 14 -2.10 -2.00 5.44
N SER A 15 -1.67 -3.22 5.14
CA SER A 15 -2.54 -4.41 5.17
C SER A 15 -2.99 -4.73 6.59
N THR A 16 -2.11 -4.58 7.58
CA THR A 16 -2.46 -4.78 9.00
C THR A 16 -3.48 -3.75 9.45
N LEU A 17 -3.21 -2.46 9.20
CA LEU A 17 -4.09 -1.36 9.58
C LEU A 17 -5.41 -1.42 8.83
N GLY A 18 -5.37 -1.75 7.53
CA GLY A 18 -6.54 -1.86 6.68
C GLY A 18 -7.53 -2.95 7.15
N ARG A 19 -7.04 -4.10 7.58
CA ARG A 19 -7.88 -5.17 8.14
C ARG A 19 -8.60 -4.73 9.42
N GLU A 20 -7.92 -4.01 10.31
CA GLU A 20 -8.55 -3.49 11.52
C GLU A 20 -9.54 -2.36 11.22
N LEU A 21 -9.19 -1.46 10.32
CA LEU A 21 -10.06 -0.37 9.89
C LEU A 21 -11.34 -0.90 9.24
N SER A 22 -11.25 -1.94 8.42
CA SER A 22 -12.41 -2.57 7.78
C SER A 22 -13.39 -3.14 8.80
N LYS A 23 -12.90 -3.77 9.87
CA LYS A 23 -13.74 -4.26 10.97
C LYS A 23 -14.46 -3.13 11.69
N ILE A 24 -13.75 -2.01 11.99
CA ILE A 24 -14.31 -0.84 12.68
C ILE A 24 -15.43 -0.21 11.85
N LEU A 25 -15.24 -0.11 10.54
CA LEU A 25 -16.18 0.54 9.63
C LEU A 25 -17.27 -0.41 9.10
N LYS A 26 -17.12 -1.72 9.33
CA LYS A 26 -17.94 -2.78 8.73
C LYS A 26 -17.88 -2.74 7.19
N TYR A 27 -16.67 -2.52 6.66
CA TYR A 27 -16.34 -2.54 5.24
C TYR A 27 -15.61 -3.83 4.90
N ASP A 28 -15.64 -4.23 3.63
CA ASP A 28 -14.79 -5.32 3.16
C ASP A 28 -13.35 -4.84 3.03
N PHE A 29 -12.40 -5.74 3.24
CA PHE A 29 -10.99 -5.49 3.07
C PHE A 29 -10.48 -6.07 1.76
N ILE A 30 -9.74 -5.28 1.00
CA ILE A 30 -9.05 -5.70 -0.23
C ILE A 30 -7.57 -5.34 -0.13
N ASP A 31 -6.70 -6.29 -0.42
CA ASP A 31 -5.28 -6.05 -0.67
C ASP A 31 -5.02 -6.28 -2.16
N THR A 32 -4.54 -5.24 -2.87
CA THR A 32 -4.41 -5.29 -4.33
C THR A 32 -3.37 -6.31 -4.79
N ASP A 33 -2.28 -6.48 -4.02
CA ASP A 33 -1.24 -7.44 -4.34
C ASP A 33 -1.78 -8.87 -4.21
N MET A 34 -2.46 -9.17 -3.11
CA MET A 34 -3.11 -10.47 -2.89
C MET A 34 -4.18 -10.77 -3.95
N LEU A 35 -4.96 -9.75 -4.34
CA LEU A 35 -5.99 -9.92 -5.36
C LEU A 35 -5.37 -10.23 -6.74
N ILE A 36 -4.23 -9.63 -7.09
CA ILE A 36 -3.50 -9.95 -8.32
C ILE A 36 -3.00 -11.40 -8.26
N GLU A 37 -2.37 -11.80 -7.15
CA GLU A 37 -1.87 -13.17 -6.97
C GLU A 37 -3.01 -14.21 -7.08
N GLU A 38 -4.17 -13.91 -6.52
CA GLU A 38 -5.35 -14.78 -6.59
C GLU A 38 -5.86 -14.93 -8.04
N ILE A 39 -5.96 -13.82 -8.78
CA ILE A 39 -6.43 -13.82 -10.17
C ILE A 39 -5.45 -14.54 -11.09
N GLU A 40 -4.15 -14.30 -10.92
CA GLU A 40 -3.11 -14.87 -11.77
C GLU A 40 -2.71 -16.32 -11.38
N GLY A 41 -3.10 -16.77 -10.18
CA GLY A 41 -2.69 -18.08 -9.64
C GLY A 41 -1.17 -18.19 -9.43
N LYS A 42 -0.47 -17.07 -9.29
CA LYS A 42 0.99 -16.98 -9.18
C LYS A 42 1.36 -15.88 -8.18
N SER A 43 2.49 -16.05 -7.51
CA SER A 43 3.06 -14.98 -6.69
C SER A 43 3.52 -13.79 -7.56
N ILE A 44 3.52 -12.58 -6.99
CA ILE A 44 4.03 -11.38 -7.66
C ILE A 44 5.45 -11.61 -8.18
N LYS A 45 6.30 -12.28 -7.41
CA LYS A 45 7.67 -12.62 -7.82
C LYS A 45 7.70 -13.49 -9.09
N GLU A 46 6.80 -14.46 -9.21
CA GLU A 46 6.67 -15.30 -10.41
C GLU A 46 6.13 -14.51 -11.60
N ILE A 47 5.14 -13.63 -11.37
CA ILE A 47 4.61 -12.74 -12.41
C ILE A 47 5.73 -11.88 -12.98
N PHE A 48 6.52 -11.21 -12.13
CA PHE A 48 7.67 -10.41 -12.59
C PHE A 48 8.70 -11.24 -13.37
N LYS A 49 8.98 -12.46 -12.91
CA LYS A 49 9.96 -13.33 -13.56
C LYS A 49 9.50 -13.85 -14.92
N ILE A 50 8.21 -14.17 -15.05
CA ILE A 50 7.66 -14.82 -16.26
C ILE A 50 7.18 -13.78 -17.27
N ASN A 51 6.45 -12.77 -16.79
CA ASN A 51 5.72 -11.82 -17.63
C ASN A 51 6.35 -10.42 -17.66
N GLY A 52 7.24 -10.10 -16.70
CA GLY A 52 7.89 -8.80 -16.60
C GLY A 52 7.07 -7.76 -15.84
N GLU A 53 7.67 -6.57 -15.66
CA GLU A 53 7.08 -5.48 -14.91
C GLU A 53 5.86 -4.88 -15.61
N ASP A 54 5.94 -4.65 -16.93
CA ASP A 54 4.86 -4.00 -17.68
C ASP A 54 3.55 -4.77 -17.55
N TYR A 55 3.60 -6.09 -17.65
CA TYR A 55 2.43 -6.95 -17.44
C TYR A 55 1.84 -6.78 -16.04
N PHE A 56 2.68 -6.74 -15.01
CA PHE A 56 2.21 -6.51 -13.64
C PHE A 56 1.52 -5.15 -13.51
N ARG A 57 2.06 -4.09 -14.14
CA ARG A 57 1.46 -2.75 -14.15
C ARG A 57 0.11 -2.70 -14.89
N GLU A 58 -0.05 -3.49 -15.94
CA GLU A 58 -1.35 -3.67 -16.59
C GLU A 58 -2.36 -4.30 -15.64
N LYS A 59 -1.97 -5.33 -14.89
CA LYS A 59 -2.83 -5.96 -13.88
C LYS A 59 -3.21 -5.00 -12.75
N GLU A 60 -2.29 -4.19 -12.27
CA GLU A 60 -2.61 -3.13 -11.32
C GLU A 60 -3.67 -2.16 -11.86
N LEU A 61 -3.59 -1.79 -13.14
CA LEU A 61 -4.57 -0.92 -13.79
C LEU A 61 -5.94 -1.60 -13.95
N GLU A 62 -5.98 -2.88 -14.30
CA GLU A 62 -7.22 -3.67 -14.35
C GLU A 62 -7.92 -3.68 -12.98
N ILE A 63 -7.16 -3.88 -11.89
CA ILE A 63 -7.69 -3.83 -10.53
C ILE A 63 -8.27 -2.45 -10.20
N ILE A 64 -7.57 -1.34 -10.51
CA ILE A 64 -8.10 0.01 -10.32
C ILE A 64 -9.44 0.18 -11.05
N ASN A 65 -9.54 -0.29 -12.30
CA ASN A 65 -10.77 -0.18 -13.08
C ASN A 65 -11.92 -1.02 -12.51
N LYS A 66 -11.63 -2.18 -11.96
CA LYS A 66 -12.60 -3.02 -11.23
C LYS A 66 -13.11 -2.31 -9.97
N LEU A 67 -12.20 -1.74 -9.20
CA LEU A 67 -12.51 -1.05 -7.94
C LEU A 67 -13.34 0.23 -8.12
N LYS A 68 -13.37 0.85 -9.32
CA LYS A 68 -14.25 1.99 -9.61
C LYS A 68 -15.75 1.72 -9.41
N LYS A 69 -16.14 0.45 -9.48
CA LYS A 69 -17.54 0.02 -9.34
C LYS A 69 -17.88 -0.43 -7.91
N GLU A 70 -16.88 -0.45 -7.04
CA GLU A 70 -17.00 -0.93 -5.66
C GLU A 70 -17.18 0.25 -4.69
N ASN A 71 -17.88 -0.01 -3.59
CA ASN A 71 -18.08 0.93 -2.49
C ASN A 71 -17.91 0.20 -1.16
N ASN A 72 -17.73 0.95 -0.07
CA ASN A 72 -17.60 0.40 1.27
C ASN A 72 -16.42 -0.59 1.40
N LYS A 73 -15.31 -0.28 0.76
CA LYS A 73 -14.08 -1.10 0.83
C LYS A 73 -12.97 -0.32 1.54
N VAL A 74 -12.19 -1.03 2.32
CA VAL A 74 -10.86 -0.59 2.75
C VAL A 74 -9.84 -1.30 1.86
N ILE A 75 -9.12 -0.52 1.08
CA ILE A 75 -8.20 -1.03 0.04
C ILE A 75 -6.77 -0.75 0.48
N SER A 76 -5.96 -1.78 0.65
CA SER A 76 -4.50 -1.69 0.83
C SER A 76 -3.83 -1.86 -0.52
N THR A 77 -3.08 -0.86 -0.97
CA THR A 77 -2.39 -0.95 -2.27
C THR A 77 -1.00 -1.55 -2.14
N GLY A 78 -0.53 -2.22 -3.19
CA GLY A 78 0.89 -2.43 -3.40
C GLY A 78 1.63 -1.09 -3.42
N GLY A 79 2.87 -1.07 -2.93
CA GLY A 79 3.63 0.18 -2.80
C GLY A 79 3.89 0.88 -4.15
N GLY A 80 4.00 0.13 -5.23
CA GLY A 80 4.21 0.67 -6.58
C GLY A 80 2.95 1.20 -7.25
N LEU A 81 1.78 0.67 -6.90
CA LEU A 81 0.53 0.95 -7.60
C LEU A 81 0.21 2.46 -7.73
N PRO A 82 0.33 3.31 -6.69
CA PRO A 82 0.06 4.74 -6.81
C PRO A 82 1.07 5.50 -7.68
N ILE A 83 2.27 4.93 -7.86
CA ILE A 83 3.43 5.62 -8.46
C ILE A 83 3.34 5.65 -9.99
N TYR A 84 2.95 4.54 -10.60
CA TYR A 84 2.97 4.38 -12.04
C TYR A 84 1.76 5.03 -12.73
N ASN A 85 1.97 5.57 -13.94
CA ASN A 85 0.92 6.03 -14.87
C ASN A 85 -0.12 6.98 -14.25
N GLY A 86 0.27 7.81 -13.28
CA GLY A 86 -0.64 8.73 -12.61
C GLY A 86 -1.75 8.04 -11.80
N ASN A 87 -1.53 6.80 -11.39
CA ASN A 87 -2.53 6.02 -10.66
C ASN A 87 -2.96 6.66 -9.36
N ILE A 88 -2.13 7.50 -8.73
CA ILE A 88 -2.54 8.28 -7.55
C ILE A 88 -3.83 9.08 -7.80
N TYR A 89 -3.95 9.70 -8.97
CA TYR A 89 -5.17 10.48 -9.33
C TYR A 89 -6.37 9.56 -9.60
N LYS A 90 -6.14 8.39 -10.22
CA LYS A 90 -7.20 7.40 -10.41
C LYS A 90 -7.70 6.86 -9.08
N LEU A 91 -6.79 6.58 -8.14
CA LEU A 91 -7.14 6.15 -6.79
C LEU A 91 -7.94 7.22 -6.04
N LYS A 92 -7.55 8.49 -6.14
CA LYS A 92 -8.29 9.62 -5.54
C LYS A 92 -9.72 9.75 -6.07
N ASN A 93 -9.97 9.35 -7.32
CA ASN A 93 -11.31 9.37 -7.93
C ASN A 93 -12.21 8.20 -7.51
N ILE A 94 -11.66 7.16 -6.90
CA ILE A 94 -12.43 5.98 -6.48
C ILE A 94 -12.56 5.85 -4.96
N GLY A 95 -11.92 6.72 -4.19
CA GLY A 95 -12.06 6.72 -2.75
C GLY A 95 -11.15 7.71 -2.02
N PHE A 96 -11.35 7.81 -0.73
CA PHE A 96 -10.56 8.63 0.18
C PHE A 96 -9.17 8.02 0.38
N THR A 97 -8.15 8.64 -0.21
CA THR A 97 -6.77 8.15 -0.13
C THR A 97 -6.06 8.62 1.12
N VAL A 98 -5.42 7.69 1.82
CA VAL A 98 -4.68 7.91 3.06
C VAL A 98 -3.23 7.45 2.86
N TYR A 99 -2.30 8.35 2.96
CA TYR A 99 -0.87 8.02 2.99
C TYR A 99 -0.43 7.66 4.40
N LEU A 100 -0.03 6.40 4.61
CA LEU A 100 0.60 5.95 5.85
C LEU A 100 2.10 6.29 5.79
N LYS A 101 2.45 7.46 6.32
CA LYS A 101 3.82 7.95 6.36
C LYS A 101 4.57 7.32 7.53
N VAL A 102 5.60 6.56 7.20
CA VAL A 102 6.53 5.94 8.16
C VAL A 102 7.92 6.48 7.85
N PRO A 103 8.68 6.99 8.84
CA PRO A 103 10.05 7.44 8.63
C PRO A 103 10.93 6.33 8.05
N LEU A 104 11.86 6.69 7.17
CA LEU A 104 12.76 5.74 6.52
C LEU A 104 13.51 4.86 7.51
N GLU A 105 14.01 5.44 8.60
CA GLU A 105 14.71 4.72 9.67
C GLU A 105 13.85 3.60 10.28
N GLU A 106 12.56 3.88 10.49
CA GLU A 106 11.63 2.90 11.02
C GLU A 106 11.32 1.80 9.99
N LEU A 107 11.21 2.13 8.71
CA LEU A 107 11.07 1.14 7.64
C LEU A 107 12.29 0.23 7.54
N ILE A 108 13.49 0.77 7.68
CA ILE A 108 14.73 0.00 7.74
C ILE A 108 14.71 -0.96 8.95
N LYS A 109 14.33 -0.48 10.14
CA LYS A 109 14.21 -1.35 11.33
C LYS A 109 13.22 -2.51 11.10
N ARG A 110 12.08 -2.23 10.48
CA ARG A 110 11.07 -3.25 10.15
C ARG A 110 11.56 -4.26 9.13
N MET A 111 12.32 -3.80 8.15
CA MET A 111 12.95 -4.66 7.14
C MET A 111 13.95 -5.61 7.82
N VAL A 112 14.86 -5.09 8.63
CA VAL A 112 15.86 -5.87 9.38
C VAL A 112 15.16 -6.93 10.26
N LYS A 113 14.13 -6.54 11.00
CA LYS A 113 13.39 -7.45 11.88
C LYS A 113 12.70 -8.58 11.08
N LYS A 114 12.15 -8.27 9.92
CA LYS A 114 11.51 -9.26 9.06
C LYS A 114 12.51 -10.24 8.47
N GLU A 115 13.67 -9.76 8.05
CA GLU A 115 14.72 -10.58 7.45
C GLU A 115 15.46 -11.44 8.48
N ASN A 116 15.70 -10.92 9.69
CA ASN A 116 16.28 -11.70 10.78
C ASN A 116 15.39 -12.90 11.19
N ASN A 117 14.10 -12.84 10.93
CA ASN A 117 13.20 -13.98 11.10
C ASN A 117 13.24 -14.97 9.92
N ILE A 118 13.86 -14.61 8.79
CA ILE A 118 13.87 -15.39 7.54
C ILE A 118 15.30 -15.68 7.05
N ARG A 119 16.25 -14.73 7.23
CA ARG A 119 17.66 -14.85 6.81
C ARG A 119 18.58 -13.99 7.69
N PRO A 120 19.71 -14.53 8.19
CA PRO A 120 20.57 -13.83 9.16
C PRO A 120 21.58 -12.81 8.57
N LEU A 121 21.55 -12.47 7.28
CA LEU A 121 22.52 -11.56 6.66
C LEU A 121 21.83 -10.54 5.74
N LEU A 122 21.60 -9.34 6.28
CA LEU A 122 21.29 -8.15 5.48
C LEU A 122 22.48 -7.74 4.62
N LYS A 123 22.26 -7.59 3.32
CA LYS A 123 23.22 -6.94 2.43
C LYS A 123 22.97 -5.42 2.46
N ASN A 124 24.04 -4.62 2.56
CA ASN A 124 23.98 -3.14 2.47
C ASN A 124 23.23 -2.61 1.24
N ASN A 125 23.04 -3.45 0.23
CA ASN A 125 22.29 -3.12 -0.98
C ASN A 125 20.78 -3.01 -0.75
N ASP A 126 20.21 -3.70 0.23
CA ASP A 126 18.77 -3.73 0.46
C ASP A 126 18.30 -2.43 1.15
N THR A 127 19.11 -1.86 2.04
CA THR A 127 18.85 -0.55 2.66
C THR A 127 18.94 0.57 1.64
N LYS A 128 19.98 0.59 0.80
CA LYS A 128 20.13 1.57 -0.28
C LYS A 128 18.99 1.51 -1.29
N PHE A 129 18.51 0.31 -1.61
CA PHE A 129 17.36 0.13 -2.48
C PHE A 129 16.09 0.72 -1.86
N LEU A 130 15.85 0.46 -0.56
CA LEU A 130 14.72 1.03 0.17
C LEU A 130 14.81 2.57 0.25
N GLU A 131 16.00 3.13 0.48
CA GLU A 131 16.25 4.58 0.47
C GLU A 131 15.95 5.22 -0.88
N GLY A 132 16.41 4.62 -1.98
CA GLY A 132 16.13 5.07 -3.34
C GLY A 132 14.65 5.08 -3.62
N MET A 133 13.98 3.96 -3.34
CA MET A 133 12.53 3.82 -3.47
C MET A 133 11.76 4.85 -2.64
N TYR A 134 12.20 5.14 -1.42
CA TYR A 134 11.58 6.13 -0.54
C TYR A 134 11.64 7.53 -1.16
N LYS A 135 12.83 7.95 -1.63
CA LYS A 135 13.03 9.27 -2.26
C LYS A 135 12.19 9.46 -3.51
N GLU A 136 12.08 8.43 -4.35
CA GLU A 136 11.30 8.48 -5.59
C GLU A 136 9.79 8.55 -5.36
N ARG A 137 9.29 7.96 -4.26
CA ARG A 137 7.86 7.73 -4.06
C ARG A 137 7.17 8.72 -3.14
N ILE A 138 7.91 9.34 -2.22
CA ILE A 138 7.34 10.20 -1.17
C ILE A 138 6.49 11.33 -1.73
N GLU A 139 6.96 12.04 -2.75
CA GLU A 139 6.24 13.16 -3.37
C GLU A 139 4.91 12.74 -4.00
N ILE A 140 4.83 11.51 -4.51
CA ILE A 140 3.60 10.98 -5.09
C ILE A 140 2.62 10.55 -3.99
N TYR A 141 3.11 9.89 -2.93
CA TYR A 141 2.24 9.53 -1.80
C TYR A 141 1.68 10.76 -1.09
N GLU A 142 2.44 11.87 -1.02
CA GLU A 142 2.00 13.13 -0.39
C GLU A 142 0.84 13.81 -1.14
N LYS A 143 0.50 13.37 -2.35
CA LYS A 143 -0.70 13.81 -3.08
C LYS A 143 -2.00 13.15 -2.58
N ALA A 144 -1.95 12.26 -1.60
CA ALA A 144 -3.13 11.67 -0.96
C ALA A 144 -4.07 12.73 -0.38
N HIS A 145 -5.34 12.37 -0.13
CA HIS A 145 -6.28 13.27 0.54
C HIS A 145 -5.86 13.59 1.97
N THR A 146 -5.22 12.65 2.65
CA THR A 146 -4.66 12.87 4.00
C THR A 146 -3.38 12.08 4.21
N ILE A 147 -2.54 12.60 5.10
CA ILE A 147 -1.29 11.96 5.51
C ILE A 147 -1.40 11.63 6.99
N ILE A 148 -1.18 10.38 7.35
CA ILE A 148 -1.18 9.90 8.72
C ILE A 148 0.22 9.38 9.05
N CYS A 149 0.84 9.97 10.07
CA CYS A 149 2.08 9.45 10.62
C CYS A 149 1.77 8.17 11.41
N ASN A 150 2.22 7.03 10.89
CA ASN A 150 1.95 5.72 11.50
C ASN A 150 2.92 5.45 12.66
N THR A 151 2.65 6.04 13.81
CA THR A 151 3.43 5.90 15.06
C THR A 151 2.93 4.74 15.91
N SER A 152 1.62 4.68 16.14
CA SER A 152 0.96 3.53 16.77
C SER A 152 -0.27 3.12 15.97
N LYS A 153 -0.66 1.85 16.11
CA LYS A 153 -1.83 1.29 15.40
C LYS A 153 -3.12 2.00 15.84
N GLU A 154 -3.30 2.19 17.12
CA GLU A 154 -4.51 2.80 17.70
C GLU A 154 -4.66 4.26 17.28
N GLU A 155 -3.60 5.05 17.41
CA GLU A 155 -3.61 6.46 17.00
C GLU A 155 -3.86 6.62 15.52
N SER A 156 -3.25 5.77 14.69
CA SER A 156 -3.44 5.78 13.24
C SER A 156 -4.90 5.46 12.87
N LEU A 157 -5.52 4.47 13.49
CA LEU A 157 -6.93 4.12 13.27
C LEU A 157 -7.86 5.28 13.62
N ILE A 158 -7.66 5.89 14.80
CA ILE A 158 -8.45 7.06 15.24
C ILE A 158 -8.29 8.22 14.27
N ALA A 159 -7.06 8.52 13.85
CA ALA A 159 -6.76 9.62 12.94
C ALA A 159 -7.42 9.41 11.57
N ILE A 160 -7.35 8.19 11.01
CA ILE A 160 -8.00 7.87 9.73
C ILE A 160 -9.51 8.03 9.82
N VAL A 161 -10.14 7.47 10.85
CA VAL A 161 -11.60 7.56 11.03
C VAL A 161 -12.05 9.02 11.19
N ARG A 162 -11.30 9.83 11.94
CA ARG A 162 -11.59 11.27 12.09
C ARG A 162 -11.45 12.04 10.78
N ALA A 163 -10.40 11.75 10.00
CA ALA A 163 -10.17 12.41 8.71
C ALA A 163 -11.24 12.03 7.66
N TYR A 164 -11.69 10.78 7.69
CA TYR A 164 -12.70 10.25 6.75
C TYR A 164 -14.12 10.78 7.02
N LYS A 165 -14.44 11.09 8.29
CA LYS A 165 -15.78 11.60 8.69
C LYS A 165 -15.94 13.11 8.57
N LYS A 166 -14.88 13.84 8.23
CA LYS A 166 -14.92 15.28 7.96
C LYS A 166 -15.37 15.58 6.53
#